data_17642ce5efaee082cc116a467b4c9fcd
#
_entry.id   17642ce5efaee082cc116a467b4c9fcd
#
_cell.length_a   1.000
_cell.length_b   1.000
_cell.length_c   1.000
_cell.angle_alpha   90.00
_cell.angle_beta   90.00
_cell.angle_gamma   90.00
#
_symmetry.space_group_name_H-M   'P 1'
#
loop_
_entity.id
_entity.type
_entity.pdbx_description
1 polymer ?
#
loop_
_entity_poly.entity_id
_entity_poly.type
_entity_poly.pdbx_seq_one_letter_code
_entity_poly.pdbx_strand_id
1 'polypeptide(L)'
;QYKKTELQGAEDVQILTQQIGNLNKEMQAYQNAGEKIKKLNTFLTKVQVKMNTCKKEHEFFEKNHVCPTCTQELSDTLRNEKIETGQTKLDEMNVGFKEIQDAIEEEESRFSKFTELSTEVNNINTSISQTNFQLMTIRKQVETLQDEIKELEGSNPDKKAEFVKLEGLISEKKTLNKDIANS
;
A
#
# COMPACT_ATOMS: atom_id res chain seq x y z
N GLN A 1 17.22 13.03 -28.44
CA GLN A 1 17.21 13.10 -26.96
C GLN A 1 15.80 12.83 -26.42
N TYR A 2 14.75 13.54 -26.85
CA TYR A 2 13.36 13.39 -26.39
C TYR A 2 12.80 11.96 -26.52
N LYS A 3 13.00 11.28 -27.64
CA LYS A 3 12.55 9.89 -27.85
C LYS A 3 13.17 8.92 -26.83
N LYS A 4 14.44 9.15 -26.45
CA LYS A 4 15.11 8.31 -25.44
C LYS A 4 14.50 8.54 -24.06
N THR A 5 14.20 9.78 -23.69
CA THR A 5 13.56 10.11 -22.42
C THR A 5 12.13 9.57 -22.36
N GLU A 6 11.38 9.61 -23.47
CA GLU A 6 10.03 9.04 -23.54
C GLU A 6 10.05 7.52 -23.35
N LEU A 7 10.98 6.81 -23.99
CA LEU A 7 11.12 5.37 -23.85
C LEU A 7 11.46 4.97 -22.43
N GLN A 8 12.45 5.66 -21.84
CA GLN A 8 12.85 5.42 -20.45
C GLN A 8 11.68 5.64 -19.48
N GLY A 9 10.94 6.74 -19.60
CA GLY A 9 9.79 7.01 -18.75
C GLY A 9 8.66 5.97 -18.89
N ALA A 10 8.46 5.43 -20.09
CA ALA A 10 7.49 4.36 -20.29
C ALA A 10 7.93 3.04 -19.63
N GLU A 11 9.22 2.71 -19.69
CA GLU A 11 9.81 1.54 -19.02
C GLU A 11 9.69 1.71 -17.49
N ASP A 12 10.00 2.90 -16.95
CA ASP A 12 9.89 3.19 -15.52
C ASP A 12 8.44 3.00 -15.02
N VAL A 13 7.44 3.48 -15.75
CA VAL A 13 6.02 3.28 -15.44
C VAL A 13 5.65 1.80 -15.44
N GLN A 14 6.17 1.02 -16.38
CA GLN A 14 5.91 -0.42 -16.43
C GLN A 14 6.50 -1.15 -15.20
N ILE A 15 7.73 -0.82 -14.82
CA ILE A 15 8.39 -1.38 -13.63
C ILE A 15 7.60 -1.04 -12.36
N LEU A 16 7.22 0.23 -12.19
CA LEU A 16 6.44 0.69 -11.04
C LEU A 16 5.06 0.00 -10.98
N THR A 17 4.40 -0.18 -12.12
CA THR A 17 3.13 -0.91 -12.19
C THR A 17 3.28 -2.38 -11.76
N GLN A 18 4.38 -3.02 -12.13
CA GLN A 18 4.68 -4.39 -11.71
C GLN A 18 4.95 -4.46 -10.19
N GLN A 19 5.64 -3.47 -9.63
CA GLN A 19 5.85 -3.35 -8.17
C GLN A 19 4.53 -3.25 -7.43
N ILE A 20 3.60 -2.39 -7.87
CA ILE A 20 2.24 -2.31 -7.31
C ILE A 20 1.55 -3.67 -7.33
N GLY A 21 1.65 -4.41 -8.44
CA GLY A 21 1.08 -5.74 -8.56
C GLY A 21 1.61 -6.72 -7.50
N ASN A 22 2.90 -6.67 -7.19
CA ASN A 22 3.53 -7.49 -6.16
C ASN A 22 3.10 -7.06 -4.75
N LEU A 23 3.12 -5.76 -4.45
CA LEU A 23 2.68 -5.21 -3.18
C LEU A 23 1.21 -5.54 -2.88
N ASN A 24 0.33 -5.43 -3.88
CA ASN A 24 -1.07 -5.79 -3.74
C ASN A 24 -1.27 -7.27 -3.44
N LYS A 25 -0.46 -8.17 -4.01
CA LYS A 25 -0.49 -9.60 -3.65
C LYS A 25 -0.06 -9.81 -2.21
N GLU A 26 0.99 -9.13 -1.77
CA GLU A 26 1.45 -9.20 -0.37
C GLU A 26 0.39 -8.66 0.59
N MET A 27 -0.28 -7.55 0.26
CA MET A 27 -1.34 -6.94 1.07
C MET A 27 -2.53 -7.88 1.29
N GLN A 28 -2.82 -8.81 0.38
CA GLN A 28 -3.93 -9.76 0.54
C GLN A 28 -3.82 -10.59 1.82
N ALA A 29 -2.61 -10.89 2.28
CA ALA A 29 -2.38 -11.63 3.52
C ALA A 29 -2.84 -10.86 4.77
N TYR A 30 -2.95 -9.54 4.70
CA TYR A 30 -3.20 -8.64 5.83
C TYR A 30 -4.57 -7.93 5.78
N GLN A 31 -5.31 -8.03 4.69
CA GLN A 31 -6.52 -7.24 4.43
C GLN A 31 -7.61 -7.34 5.50
N ASN A 32 -7.70 -8.47 6.22
CA ASN A 32 -8.74 -8.72 7.20
C ASN A 32 -8.35 -8.34 8.65
N ALA A 33 -7.12 -7.87 8.87
CA ALA A 33 -6.60 -7.59 10.20
C ALA A 33 -7.45 -6.54 10.95
N GLY A 34 -7.83 -5.44 10.31
CA GLY A 34 -8.63 -4.40 10.93
C GLY A 34 -10.04 -4.85 11.37
N GLU A 35 -10.69 -5.75 10.60
CA GLU A 35 -11.98 -6.32 11.00
C GLU A 35 -11.83 -7.31 12.17
N LYS A 36 -10.76 -8.10 12.16
CA LYS A 36 -10.48 -9.01 13.26
C LYS A 36 -10.22 -8.27 14.57
N ILE A 37 -9.43 -7.19 14.55
CA ILE A 37 -9.20 -6.32 15.71
C ILE A 37 -10.52 -5.82 16.29
N LYS A 38 -11.44 -5.33 15.45
CA LYS A 38 -12.77 -4.87 15.90
C LYS A 38 -13.58 -5.98 16.59
N LYS A 39 -13.57 -7.18 16.02
CA LYS A 39 -14.27 -8.35 16.58
C LYS A 39 -13.65 -8.78 17.91
N LEU A 40 -12.32 -8.87 17.98
CA LEU A 40 -11.58 -9.24 19.19
C LEU A 40 -11.81 -8.21 20.30
N ASN A 41 -11.75 -6.91 20.02
CA ASN A 41 -12.05 -5.87 21.00
C ASN A 41 -13.48 -5.94 21.53
N THR A 42 -14.46 -6.23 20.65
CA THR A 42 -15.84 -6.45 21.08
C THR A 42 -15.94 -7.66 21.99
N PHE A 43 -15.20 -8.71 21.71
CA PHE A 43 -15.19 -9.94 22.54
C PHE A 43 -14.47 -9.69 23.86
N LEU A 44 -13.34 -9.00 23.85
CA LEU A 44 -12.59 -8.59 25.05
C LEU A 44 -13.49 -7.81 26.04
N THR A 45 -14.25 -6.84 25.51
CA THR A 45 -15.19 -6.05 26.30
C THR A 45 -16.25 -6.93 26.98
N LYS A 46 -16.81 -7.92 26.23
CA LYS A 46 -17.79 -8.87 26.80
C LYS A 46 -17.19 -9.74 27.90
N VAL A 47 -15.96 -10.23 27.69
CA VAL A 47 -15.25 -11.01 28.71
C VAL A 47 -14.98 -10.15 29.94
N GLN A 48 -14.50 -8.91 29.76
CA GLN A 48 -14.27 -7.97 30.86
C GLN A 48 -15.53 -7.71 31.72
N VAL A 49 -16.68 -7.54 31.07
CA VAL A 49 -17.97 -7.36 31.79
C VAL A 49 -18.32 -8.60 32.61
N LYS A 50 -18.16 -9.82 32.01
CA LYS A 50 -18.40 -11.08 32.71
C LYS A 50 -17.45 -11.28 33.91
N MET A 51 -16.17 -10.98 33.72
CA MET A 51 -15.17 -11.02 34.78
C MET A 51 -15.54 -10.11 35.95
N ASN A 52 -15.94 -8.88 35.65
CA ASN A 52 -16.35 -7.92 36.66
C ASN A 52 -17.59 -8.39 37.45
N THR A 53 -18.54 -9.03 36.77
CA THR A 53 -19.73 -9.62 37.40
C THR A 53 -19.32 -10.79 38.32
N CYS A 54 -18.52 -11.72 37.78
CA CYS A 54 -18.02 -12.88 38.54
C CYS A 54 -17.21 -12.45 39.78
N LYS A 55 -16.36 -11.43 39.62
CA LYS A 55 -15.59 -10.85 40.72
C LYS A 55 -16.48 -10.29 41.83
N LYS A 56 -17.54 -9.54 41.45
CA LYS A 56 -18.51 -9.02 42.44
C LYS A 56 -19.26 -10.13 43.15
N GLU A 57 -19.65 -11.20 42.45
CA GLU A 57 -20.31 -12.37 43.04
C GLU A 57 -19.34 -13.10 43.99
N HIS A 58 -18.11 -13.31 43.58
CA HIS A 58 -17.07 -13.93 44.44
C HIS A 58 -16.84 -13.11 45.69
N GLU A 59 -16.60 -11.81 45.58
CA GLU A 59 -16.43 -10.89 46.69
C GLU A 59 -17.63 -10.85 47.62
N PHE A 60 -18.85 -11.01 47.09
CA PHE A 60 -20.07 -11.06 47.89
C PHE A 60 -20.05 -12.25 48.85
N PHE A 61 -19.71 -13.46 48.36
CA PHE A 61 -19.64 -14.65 49.22
C PHE A 61 -18.45 -14.67 50.17
N GLU A 62 -17.35 -14.01 49.81
CA GLU A 62 -16.21 -13.82 50.73
C GLU A 62 -16.55 -12.93 51.93
N LYS A 63 -17.25 -11.81 51.67
CA LYS A 63 -17.46 -10.74 52.66
C LYS A 63 -18.73 -10.94 53.52
N ASN A 64 -19.72 -11.72 53.06
CA ASN A 64 -21.01 -11.82 53.71
C ASN A 64 -21.31 -13.22 54.26
N HIS A 65 -21.69 -13.31 55.49
CA HIS A 65 -22.22 -14.49 56.15
C HIS A 65 -23.76 -14.50 56.18
N VAL A 66 -24.37 -13.35 55.96
CA VAL A 66 -25.81 -13.12 55.91
C VAL A 66 -26.16 -12.39 54.61
N CYS A 67 -27.21 -12.80 53.95
CA CYS A 67 -27.68 -12.14 52.73
C CYS A 67 -28.21 -10.74 53.11
N PRO A 68 -27.64 -9.67 52.57
CA PRO A 68 -28.10 -8.31 52.88
C PRO A 68 -29.50 -7.97 52.34
N THR A 69 -30.00 -8.79 51.41
CA THR A 69 -31.31 -8.56 50.80
C THR A 69 -32.46 -9.25 51.58
N CYS A 70 -32.24 -10.50 52.02
CA CYS A 70 -33.27 -11.32 52.66
C CYS A 70 -32.92 -11.68 54.12
N THR A 71 -31.80 -11.25 54.64
CA THR A 71 -31.29 -11.47 56.02
C THR A 71 -31.15 -12.96 56.41
N GLN A 72 -31.18 -13.87 55.45
CA GLN A 72 -30.93 -15.29 55.69
C GLN A 72 -29.41 -15.54 55.86
N GLU A 73 -29.08 -16.47 56.79
CA GLU A 73 -27.72 -16.95 56.93
C GLU A 73 -27.27 -17.74 55.72
N LEU A 74 -26.07 -17.48 55.26
CA LEU A 74 -25.41 -18.25 54.19
C LEU A 74 -24.58 -19.34 54.81
N SER A 75 -24.95 -20.61 54.58
CA SER A 75 -24.19 -21.73 55.12
C SER A 75 -22.74 -21.71 54.62
N ASP A 76 -21.79 -22.08 55.48
CA ASP A 76 -20.37 -22.14 55.14
C ASP A 76 -20.09 -23.07 53.94
N THR A 77 -20.84 -24.16 53.82
CA THR A 77 -20.74 -25.08 52.67
C THR A 77 -21.07 -24.36 51.37
N LEU A 78 -22.19 -23.61 51.33
CA LEU A 78 -22.61 -22.87 50.11
C LEU A 78 -21.61 -21.75 49.79
N ARG A 79 -21.15 -21.06 50.83
CA ARG A 79 -20.17 -19.96 50.64
C ARG A 79 -18.87 -20.49 50.06
N ASN A 80 -18.29 -21.54 50.65
CA ASN A 80 -17.04 -22.14 50.19
C ASN A 80 -17.15 -22.68 48.78
N GLU A 81 -18.26 -23.36 48.42
CA GLU A 81 -18.53 -23.82 47.06
C GLU A 81 -18.59 -22.65 46.05
N LYS A 82 -19.24 -21.55 46.43
CA LYS A 82 -19.37 -20.34 45.55
C LYS A 82 -18.04 -19.61 45.40
N ILE A 83 -17.26 -19.51 46.46
CA ILE A 83 -15.93 -18.90 46.43
C ILE A 83 -14.99 -19.72 45.54
N GLU A 84 -14.91 -21.05 45.74
CA GLU A 84 -14.06 -21.93 44.93
C GLU A 84 -14.47 -21.93 43.44
N THR A 85 -15.76 -22.07 43.18
CA THR A 85 -16.28 -22.02 41.80
C THR A 85 -16.06 -20.65 41.15
N GLY A 86 -16.23 -19.56 41.91
CA GLY A 86 -16.02 -18.21 41.48
C GLY A 86 -14.54 -17.95 41.13
N GLN A 87 -13.64 -18.41 41.97
CA GLN A 87 -12.19 -18.29 41.73
C GLN A 87 -11.76 -19.06 40.49
N THR A 88 -12.20 -20.32 40.33
CA THR A 88 -11.91 -21.14 39.15
C THR A 88 -12.37 -20.46 37.87
N LYS A 89 -13.59 -19.91 37.87
CA LYS A 89 -14.12 -19.16 36.72
C LYS A 89 -13.31 -17.90 36.43
N LEU A 90 -12.89 -17.17 37.43
CA LEU A 90 -12.07 -15.97 37.26
C LEU A 90 -10.71 -16.33 36.69
N ASP A 91 -10.10 -17.41 37.10
CA ASP A 91 -8.81 -17.87 36.60
C ASP A 91 -8.90 -18.28 35.12
N GLU A 92 -9.94 -19.05 34.77
CA GLU A 92 -10.22 -19.42 33.37
C GLU A 92 -10.47 -18.19 32.49
N MET A 93 -11.28 -17.21 32.98
CA MET A 93 -11.54 -15.98 32.27
C MET A 93 -10.29 -15.11 32.11
N ASN A 94 -9.39 -15.07 33.11
CA ASN A 94 -8.12 -14.34 33.03
C ASN A 94 -7.20 -14.92 31.95
N VAL A 95 -7.13 -16.27 31.84
CA VAL A 95 -6.37 -16.92 30.77
C VAL A 95 -6.94 -16.53 29.39
N GLY A 96 -8.25 -16.71 29.20
CA GLY A 96 -8.89 -16.35 27.94
C GLY A 96 -8.81 -14.86 27.61
N PHE A 97 -8.87 -13.99 28.63
CA PHE A 97 -8.70 -12.53 28.45
C PHE A 97 -7.31 -12.22 27.89
N LYS A 98 -6.27 -12.84 28.46
CA LYS A 98 -4.90 -12.68 27.99
C LYS A 98 -4.71 -13.19 26.57
N GLU A 99 -5.24 -14.37 26.25
CA GLU A 99 -5.20 -14.94 24.89
C GLU A 99 -5.82 -13.99 23.85
N ILE A 100 -6.93 -13.32 24.21
CA ILE A 100 -7.57 -12.33 23.32
C ILE A 100 -6.68 -11.11 23.17
N GLN A 101 -6.03 -10.63 24.22
CA GLN A 101 -5.09 -9.50 24.15
C GLN A 101 -3.90 -9.83 23.25
N ASP A 102 -3.30 -11.00 23.42
CA ASP A 102 -2.19 -11.46 22.59
C ASP A 102 -2.61 -11.56 21.10
N ALA A 103 -3.83 -12.06 20.83
CA ALA A 103 -4.39 -12.11 19.47
C ALA A 103 -4.66 -10.72 18.89
N ILE A 104 -5.05 -9.73 19.71
CA ILE A 104 -5.20 -8.34 19.26
C ILE A 104 -3.85 -7.77 18.86
N GLU A 105 -2.82 -7.95 19.68
CA GLU A 105 -1.47 -7.46 19.39
C GLU A 105 -0.89 -8.04 18.10
N GLU A 106 -1.13 -9.34 17.84
CA GLU A 106 -0.75 -9.98 16.59
C GLU A 106 -1.46 -9.34 15.38
N GLU A 107 -2.79 -9.16 15.47
CA GLU A 107 -3.55 -8.55 14.38
C GLU A 107 -3.24 -7.04 14.22
N GLU A 108 -2.87 -6.31 15.27
CA GLU A 108 -2.39 -4.93 15.18
C GLU A 108 -1.05 -4.84 14.43
N SER A 109 -0.14 -5.77 14.69
CA SER A 109 1.12 -5.88 13.92
C SER A 109 0.84 -6.14 12.44
N ARG A 110 -0.10 -7.03 12.12
CA ARG A 110 -0.54 -7.31 10.75
C ARG A 110 -1.21 -6.10 10.09
N PHE A 111 -2.02 -5.36 10.83
CA PHE A 111 -2.67 -4.14 10.33
C PHE A 111 -1.65 -3.02 10.06
N SER A 112 -0.64 -2.88 10.91
CA SER A 112 0.48 -1.97 10.68
C SER A 112 1.18 -2.28 9.36
N LYS A 113 1.47 -3.56 9.09
CA LYS A 113 2.08 -3.99 7.83
C LYS A 113 1.20 -3.69 6.62
N PHE A 114 -0.11 -3.91 6.73
CA PHE A 114 -1.07 -3.53 5.69
C PHE A 114 -1.00 -2.03 5.39
N THR A 115 -0.93 -1.20 6.42
CA THR A 115 -0.89 0.26 6.30
C THR A 115 0.41 0.74 5.64
N GLU A 116 1.55 0.13 6.00
CA GLU A 116 2.85 0.40 5.37
C GLU A 116 2.80 0.11 3.87
N LEU A 117 2.38 -1.10 3.49
CA LEU A 117 2.28 -1.52 2.08
C LEU A 117 1.29 -0.63 1.30
N SER A 118 0.17 -0.27 1.91
CA SER A 118 -0.81 0.66 1.31
C SER A 118 -0.21 2.04 1.05
N THR A 119 0.59 2.54 1.99
CA THR A 119 1.30 3.82 1.84
C THR A 119 2.32 3.74 0.70
N GLU A 120 3.06 2.65 0.60
CA GLU A 120 4.03 2.42 -0.48
C GLU A 120 3.34 2.39 -1.85
N VAL A 121 2.22 1.66 -1.98
CA VAL A 121 1.41 1.64 -3.21
C VAL A 121 0.95 3.05 -3.59
N ASN A 122 0.50 3.86 -2.63
CA ASN A 122 0.08 5.24 -2.89
C ASN A 122 1.24 6.12 -3.36
N ASN A 123 2.42 5.98 -2.77
CA ASN A 123 3.62 6.70 -3.17
C ASN A 123 4.03 6.34 -4.61
N ILE A 124 4.01 5.05 -4.95
CA ILE A 124 4.30 4.58 -6.31
C ILE A 124 3.27 5.11 -7.31
N ASN A 125 1.97 5.09 -6.99
CA ASN A 125 0.93 5.67 -7.84
C ASN A 125 1.15 7.17 -8.09
N THR A 126 1.61 7.91 -7.07
CA THR A 126 1.97 9.33 -7.22
C THR A 126 3.14 9.50 -8.18
N SER A 127 4.18 8.65 -8.07
CA SER A 127 5.33 8.66 -8.97
C SER A 127 4.93 8.34 -10.42
N ILE A 128 4.08 7.34 -10.63
CA ILE A 128 3.51 7.00 -11.96
C ILE A 128 2.77 8.20 -12.54
N SER A 129 1.93 8.87 -11.74
CA SER A 129 1.17 10.03 -12.19
C SER A 129 2.08 11.18 -12.61
N GLN A 130 3.14 11.45 -11.85
CA GLN A 130 4.15 12.47 -12.17
C GLN A 130 4.91 12.13 -13.46
N THR A 131 5.34 10.88 -13.61
CA THR A 131 6.05 10.41 -14.81
C THR A 131 5.15 10.51 -16.05
N ASN A 132 3.90 10.10 -15.95
CA ASN A 132 2.94 10.21 -17.06
C ASN A 132 2.68 11.66 -17.45
N PHE A 133 2.60 12.59 -16.48
CA PHE A 133 2.47 14.02 -16.78
C PHE A 133 3.70 14.55 -17.51
N GLN A 134 4.90 14.18 -17.09
CA GLN A 134 6.15 14.54 -17.78
C GLN A 134 6.19 13.99 -19.21
N LEU A 135 5.81 12.73 -19.40
CA LEU A 135 5.73 12.11 -20.73
C LEU A 135 4.75 12.83 -21.64
N MET A 136 3.58 13.22 -21.14
CA MET A 136 2.62 14.00 -21.91
C MET A 136 3.18 15.35 -22.32
N THR A 137 3.91 16.03 -21.42
CA THR A 137 4.57 17.31 -21.73
C THR A 137 5.64 17.16 -22.80
N ILE A 138 6.49 16.13 -22.69
CA ILE A 138 7.53 15.81 -23.67
C ILE A 138 6.91 15.52 -25.05
N ARG A 139 5.85 14.72 -25.12
CA ARG A 139 5.13 14.42 -26.36
C ARG A 139 4.62 15.68 -27.04
N LYS A 140 4.01 16.57 -26.27
CA LYS A 140 3.52 17.86 -26.79
C LYS A 140 4.66 18.74 -27.34
N GLN A 141 5.79 18.79 -26.63
CA GLN A 141 6.97 19.52 -27.12
C GLN A 141 7.53 18.93 -28.40
N VAL A 142 7.59 17.61 -28.50
CA VAL A 142 8.04 16.91 -29.73
C VAL A 142 7.11 17.21 -30.90
N GLU A 143 5.80 17.20 -30.69
CA GLU A 143 4.80 17.53 -31.71
C GLU A 143 4.98 18.97 -32.19
N THR A 144 5.10 19.95 -31.29
CA THR A 144 5.35 21.35 -31.63
C THR A 144 6.62 21.52 -32.48
N LEU A 145 7.73 20.88 -32.04
CA LEU A 145 8.99 20.93 -32.77
C LEU A 145 8.90 20.28 -34.18
N GLN A 146 8.14 19.20 -34.29
CA GLN A 146 7.90 18.56 -35.59
C GLN A 146 7.11 19.48 -36.54
N ASP A 147 6.14 20.22 -36.01
CA ASP A 147 5.35 21.15 -36.83
C ASP A 147 6.20 22.37 -37.23
N GLU A 148 7.04 22.91 -36.33
CA GLU A 148 8.01 23.96 -36.65
C GLU A 148 8.99 23.52 -37.77
N ILE A 149 9.49 22.29 -37.69
CA ILE A 149 10.36 21.72 -38.72
C ILE A 149 9.63 21.66 -40.07
N LYS A 150 8.38 21.20 -40.12
CA LYS A 150 7.58 21.14 -41.35
C LYS A 150 7.35 22.52 -41.93
N GLU A 151 7.06 23.54 -41.08
CA GLU A 151 6.90 24.92 -41.55
C GLU A 151 8.20 25.49 -42.15
N LEU A 152 9.33 25.24 -41.48
CA LEU A 152 10.65 25.64 -41.97
C LEU A 152 11.02 24.94 -43.29
N GLU A 153 10.71 23.65 -43.42
CA GLU A 153 10.91 22.90 -44.68
C GLU A 153 9.98 23.37 -45.79
N GLY A 154 8.73 23.74 -45.46
CA GLY A 154 7.77 24.27 -46.41
C GLY A 154 8.03 25.71 -46.87
N SER A 155 8.61 26.52 -45.95
CA SER A 155 8.89 27.96 -46.22
C SER A 155 10.13 28.21 -47.07
N ASN A 156 10.92 27.17 -47.37
CA ASN A 156 12.19 27.34 -48.09
C ASN A 156 12.40 26.27 -49.16
N PRO A 157 11.47 26.14 -50.15
CA PRO A 157 11.61 25.18 -51.24
C PRO A 157 12.87 25.42 -52.11
N ASP A 158 13.30 26.68 -52.20
CA ASP A 158 14.52 27.05 -52.97
C ASP A 158 15.80 26.53 -52.32
N LYS A 159 15.89 26.58 -50.96
CA LYS A 159 17.08 26.02 -50.26
C LYS A 159 17.16 24.49 -50.37
N LYS A 160 16.04 23.80 -50.40
CA LYS A 160 16.01 22.34 -50.58
C LYS A 160 16.47 21.97 -52.01
N ALA A 161 16.07 22.73 -53.00
CA ALA A 161 16.53 22.59 -54.39
C ALA A 161 18.02 22.94 -54.54
N GLU A 162 18.51 23.95 -53.84
CA GLU A 162 19.96 24.30 -53.79
C GLU A 162 20.78 23.22 -53.06
N PHE A 163 20.28 22.64 -51.98
CA PHE A 163 20.96 21.56 -51.24
C PHE A 163 21.10 20.31 -52.12
N VAL A 164 20.05 19.91 -52.85
CA VAL A 164 20.07 18.78 -53.78
C VAL A 164 21.03 19.05 -54.94
N LYS A 165 21.07 20.28 -55.47
CA LYS A 165 22.05 20.67 -56.47
C LYS A 165 23.49 20.64 -55.97
N LEU A 166 23.71 21.05 -54.72
CA LEU A 166 25.03 21.07 -54.09
C LEU A 166 25.54 19.61 -53.88
N GLU A 167 24.67 18.71 -53.41
CA GLU A 167 24.99 17.30 -53.29
C GLU A 167 25.30 16.64 -54.61
N GLY A 168 24.56 16.98 -55.67
CA GLY A 168 24.84 16.56 -57.03
C GLY A 168 26.22 17.01 -57.51
N LEU A 169 26.54 18.29 -57.35
CA LEU A 169 27.83 18.87 -57.73
C LEU A 169 29.02 18.28 -56.90
N ILE A 170 28.83 17.98 -55.64
CA ILE A 170 29.82 17.29 -54.81
C ILE A 170 30.07 15.86 -55.31
N SER A 171 29.02 15.17 -55.75
CA SER A 171 29.14 13.84 -56.33
C SER A 171 29.86 13.85 -57.66
N GLU A 172 29.52 14.79 -58.58
CA GLU A 172 30.23 14.99 -59.86
C GLU A 172 31.70 15.34 -59.66
N LYS A 173 32.02 16.24 -58.70
CA LYS A 173 33.40 16.57 -58.34
C LYS A 173 34.19 15.35 -57.88
N LYS A 174 33.58 14.45 -57.09
CA LYS A 174 34.20 13.22 -56.62
C LYS A 174 34.52 12.24 -57.76
N THR A 175 33.59 12.13 -58.75
CA THR A 175 33.81 11.29 -59.95
C THR A 175 34.91 11.86 -60.87
N LEU A 176 34.84 13.15 -61.14
CA LEU A 176 35.92 13.81 -61.94
C LEU A 176 37.28 13.69 -61.30
N ASN A 177 37.40 13.91 -59.98
CA ASN A 177 38.68 13.74 -59.27
C ASN A 177 39.20 12.29 -59.31
N LYS A 178 38.30 11.31 -59.37
CA LYS A 178 38.68 9.90 -59.47
C LYS A 178 39.14 9.56 -60.87
N ASP A 179 38.54 10.18 -61.93
CA ASP A 179 38.93 10.00 -63.33
C ASP A 179 40.27 10.66 -63.61
N ILE A 180 40.54 11.82 -63.07
CA ILE A 180 41.85 12.52 -63.18
C ILE A 180 42.94 11.75 -62.45
N ALA A 181 42.64 11.08 -61.32
CA ALA A 181 43.64 10.29 -60.60
C ALA A 181 43.97 8.95 -61.27
N ASN A 182 43.17 8.52 -62.25
CA ASN A 182 43.32 7.25 -63.01
C ASN A 182 43.87 7.48 -64.43
N SER A 183 44.14 8.74 -64.82
CA SER A 183 44.77 9.16 -66.12
C SER A 183 46.24 9.39 -65.92
#